data_9488988636410015bab3094082cb6a7c
#
_entry.id   9488988636410015bab3094082cb6a7c
#
_cell.length_a   1.000
_cell.length_b   1.000
_cell.length_c   1.000
_cell.angle_alpha   90.00
_cell.angle_beta   90.00
_cell.angle_gamma   90.00
#
_symmetry.space_group_name_H-M   'P 1'
#
loop_
_entity.id
_entity.type
_entity.pdbx_description
1 polymer ?
#
loop_
_entity_poly.entity_id
_entity_poly.type
_entity_poly.pdbx_seq_one_letter_code
_entity_poly.pdbx_strand_id
1 'polypeptide(L)'
;MFDNANILITGGTGSFGSEFVKHLLINFKPKRLIVFSRDEMKQWEMAKQFTKYNCLRFFIGDVREKDRLHRALINVDYVIHAAATKIVPTAEYNPFECVKTNVIGAMNLIDAAIDQKVKKVIALSTDKASSPINLYGATKLASDKLFTSSNAYAGEHGTKFSVVRYGNVANSRD
;
A
#
# COMPACT_ATOMS: atom_id res chain seq x y z
N MET A 1 -1.62 19.05 -0.26
CA MET A 1 -0.71 17.98 0.13
C MET A 1 -0.27 17.15 -1.07
N PHE A 2 -1.17 16.74 -1.96
CA PHE A 2 -0.83 15.87 -3.09
C PHE A 2 -0.36 16.59 -4.35
N ASP A 3 -0.61 17.90 -4.47
CA ASP A 3 -0.12 18.68 -5.60
C ASP A 3 1.41 18.77 -5.56
N ASN A 4 2.01 18.57 -6.73
CA ASN A 4 3.46 18.54 -6.92
C ASN A 4 4.22 17.49 -6.07
N ALA A 5 3.54 16.49 -5.54
CA ALA A 5 4.11 15.42 -4.74
C ALA A 5 4.39 14.16 -5.56
N ASN A 6 5.36 13.36 -5.10
CA ASN A 6 5.61 12.01 -5.59
C ASN A 6 4.88 11.01 -4.67
N ILE A 7 3.94 10.28 -5.22
CA ILE A 7 3.05 9.39 -4.46
C ILE A 7 3.20 7.97 -4.98
N LEU A 8 3.30 6.98 -4.08
CA LEU A 8 3.28 5.57 -4.45
C LEU A 8 2.09 4.86 -3.78
N ILE A 9 1.41 4.03 -4.54
CA ILE A 9 0.29 3.22 -4.06
C ILE A 9 0.63 1.75 -4.27
N THR A 10 0.85 0.99 -3.18
CA THR A 10 0.96 -0.46 -3.26
C THR A 10 -0.43 -1.07 -3.40
N GLY A 11 -0.54 -2.14 -4.18
CA GLY A 11 -1.87 -2.68 -4.51
C GLY A 11 -2.72 -1.73 -5.36
N GLY A 12 -2.08 -0.83 -6.09
CA GLY A 12 -2.73 0.23 -6.85
C GLY A 12 -3.66 -0.23 -7.97
N THR A 13 -3.60 -1.50 -8.39
CA THR A 13 -4.52 -2.10 -9.36
C THR A 13 -5.71 -2.83 -8.72
N GLY A 14 -5.78 -2.87 -7.38
CA GLY A 14 -6.92 -3.40 -6.65
C GLY A 14 -8.13 -2.45 -6.66
N SER A 15 -9.26 -2.90 -6.09
CA SER A 15 -10.51 -2.10 -6.06
C SER A 15 -10.30 -0.72 -5.45
N PHE A 16 -9.73 -0.64 -4.24
CA PHE A 16 -9.41 0.64 -3.61
C PHE A 16 -8.36 1.42 -4.41
N GLY A 17 -7.25 0.75 -4.78
CA GLY A 17 -6.13 1.42 -5.44
C GLY A 17 -6.54 2.10 -6.74
N SER A 18 -7.33 1.44 -7.56
CA SER A 18 -7.82 1.99 -8.84
C SER A 18 -8.68 3.24 -8.65
N GLU A 19 -9.62 3.20 -7.69
CA GLU A 19 -10.48 4.35 -7.40
C GLU A 19 -9.69 5.51 -6.77
N PHE A 20 -8.73 5.20 -5.91
CA PHE A 20 -7.89 6.22 -5.30
C PHE A 20 -6.95 6.88 -6.32
N VAL A 21 -6.36 6.10 -7.25
CA VAL A 21 -5.59 6.65 -8.38
C VAL A 21 -6.45 7.59 -9.22
N LYS A 22 -7.64 7.17 -9.59
CA LYS A 22 -8.60 8.00 -10.33
C LYS A 22 -8.93 9.29 -9.58
N HIS A 23 -9.23 9.19 -8.29
CA HIS A 23 -9.51 10.35 -7.44
C HIS A 23 -8.35 11.34 -7.40
N LEU A 24 -7.11 10.86 -7.24
CA LEU A 24 -5.92 11.72 -7.22
C LEU A 24 -5.70 12.41 -8.57
N LEU A 25 -5.88 11.71 -9.68
CA LEU A 25 -5.69 12.26 -11.02
C LEU A 25 -6.73 13.31 -11.40
N ILE A 26 -7.97 13.18 -10.88
CA ILE A 26 -9.05 14.13 -11.15
C ILE A 26 -8.94 15.38 -10.29
N ASN A 27 -8.61 15.23 -9.00
CA ASN A 27 -8.74 16.30 -8.02
C ASN A 27 -7.41 16.98 -7.66
N PHE A 28 -6.27 16.39 -8.04
CA PHE A 28 -4.93 16.89 -7.70
C PHE A 28 -4.00 16.84 -8.91
N LYS A 29 -2.85 17.51 -8.78
CA LYS A 29 -1.79 17.54 -9.80
C LYS A 29 -0.49 16.96 -9.23
N PRO A 30 -0.42 15.64 -8.98
CA PRO A 30 0.82 15.04 -8.48
C PRO A 30 1.94 15.19 -9.50
N LYS A 31 3.17 15.36 -9.02
CA LYS A 31 4.36 15.38 -9.87
C LYS A 31 4.58 13.98 -10.47
N ARG A 32 4.42 12.95 -9.66
CA ARG A 32 4.54 11.54 -10.04
C ARG A 32 3.59 10.70 -9.20
N LEU A 33 2.79 9.87 -9.84
CA LEU A 33 1.91 8.90 -9.20
C LEU A 33 2.32 7.50 -9.63
N ILE A 34 2.81 6.69 -8.70
CA ILE A 34 3.35 5.36 -8.94
C ILE A 34 2.35 4.31 -8.49
N VAL A 35 1.91 3.48 -9.42
CA VAL A 35 1.13 2.27 -9.16
C VAL A 35 2.10 1.10 -9.02
N PHE A 36 2.17 0.53 -7.82
CA PHE A 36 3.01 -0.62 -7.50
C PHE A 36 2.14 -1.84 -7.27
N SER A 37 2.26 -2.84 -8.13
CA SER A 37 1.50 -4.09 -8.03
C SER A 37 2.18 -5.24 -8.77
N ARG A 38 1.75 -6.48 -8.50
CA ARG A 38 2.31 -7.68 -9.13
C ARG A 38 1.73 -7.97 -10.52
N ASP A 39 0.52 -7.50 -10.77
CA ASP A 39 -0.29 -7.88 -11.93
C ASP A 39 -0.01 -6.95 -13.11
N GLU A 40 0.81 -7.41 -14.04
CA GLU A 40 1.19 -6.70 -15.26
C GLU A 40 -0.05 -6.39 -16.12
N MET A 41 -0.98 -7.34 -16.25
CA MET A 41 -2.16 -7.16 -17.10
C MET A 41 -3.06 -6.05 -16.59
N LYS A 42 -3.33 -6.03 -15.28
CA LYS A 42 -4.12 -4.93 -14.69
C LYS A 42 -3.42 -3.58 -14.78
N GLN A 43 -2.10 -3.54 -14.68
CA GLN A 43 -1.34 -2.31 -14.91
C GLN A 43 -1.49 -1.80 -16.35
N TRP A 44 -1.38 -2.69 -17.31
CA TRP A 44 -1.56 -2.37 -18.73
C TRP A 44 -2.98 -1.87 -19.05
N GLU A 45 -4.01 -2.53 -18.51
CA GLU A 45 -5.40 -2.08 -18.64
C GLU A 45 -5.60 -0.69 -18.03
N MET A 46 -5.06 -0.46 -16.83
CA MET A 46 -5.12 0.83 -16.18
C MET A 46 -4.39 1.93 -16.97
N ALA A 47 -3.23 1.61 -17.54
CA ALA A 47 -2.46 2.55 -18.36
C ALA A 47 -3.27 3.03 -19.58
N LYS A 48 -4.04 2.14 -20.19
CA LYS A 48 -4.94 2.50 -21.31
C LYS A 48 -6.05 3.47 -20.89
N GLN A 49 -6.58 3.31 -19.68
CA GLN A 49 -7.65 4.18 -19.18
C GLN A 49 -7.17 5.60 -18.87
N PHE A 50 -5.90 5.75 -18.48
CA PHE A 50 -5.35 7.02 -17.99
C PHE A 50 -4.25 7.62 -18.89
N THR A 51 -4.31 7.36 -20.19
CA THR A 51 -3.30 7.80 -21.18
C THR A 51 -3.01 9.30 -21.18
N LYS A 52 -3.99 10.13 -20.80
CA LYS A 52 -3.84 11.59 -20.75
C LYS A 52 -3.01 12.10 -19.57
N TYR A 53 -2.67 11.25 -18.59
CA TYR A 53 -1.97 11.68 -17.38
C TYR A 53 -0.49 11.27 -17.42
N ASN A 54 0.37 12.19 -17.82
CA ASN A 54 1.81 11.97 -17.95
C ASN A 54 2.54 11.76 -16.61
N CYS A 55 1.90 12.05 -15.48
CA CYS A 55 2.49 11.83 -14.15
C CYS A 55 2.41 10.37 -13.67
N LEU A 56 1.60 9.54 -14.32
CA LEU A 56 1.37 8.16 -13.91
C LEU A 56 2.54 7.25 -14.29
N ARG A 57 2.95 6.39 -13.38
CA ARG A 57 4.02 5.39 -13.56
C ARG A 57 3.56 4.03 -13.04
N PHE A 58 4.00 2.98 -13.69
CA PHE A 58 3.67 1.61 -13.30
C PHE A 58 4.94 0.85 -12.95
N PHE A 59 4.97 0.31 -11.73
CA PHE A 59 6.07 -0.51 -11.25
C PHE A 59 5.55 -1.91 -10.92
N ILE A 60 5.98 -2.90 -11.68
CA ILE A 60 5.74 -4.29 -11.34
C ILE A 60 6.64 -4.64 -10.16
N GLY A 61 6.03 -5.15 -9.08
CA GLY A 61 6.75 -5.57 -7.89
C GLY A 61 5.85 -6.18 -6.83
N ASP A 62 6.46 -6.89 -5.91
CA ASP A 62 5.82 -7.53 -4.78
C ASP A 62 6.30 -6.85 -3.48
N VAL A 63 5.41 -6.57 -2.54
CA VAL A 63 5.77 -6.01 -1.24
C VAL A 63 6.63 -6.97 -0.40
N ARG A 64 6.65 -8.25 -0.74
CA ARG A 64 7.52 -9.25 -0.14
C ARG A 64 9.00 -9.07 -0.53
N GLU A 65 9.29 -8.25 -1.53
CA GLU A 65 10.63 -8.00 -2.06
C GLU A 65 11.14 -6.62 -1.60
N LYS A 66 11.97 -6.63 -0.56
CA LYS A 66 12.49 -5.40 0.07
C LYS A 66 13.26 -4.53 -0.92
N ASP A 67 14.16 -5.12 -1.71
CA ASP A 67 14.99 -4.37 -2.67
C ASP A 67 14.17 -3.69 -3.76
N ARG A 68 13.07 -4.34 -4.17
CA ARG A 68 12.14 -3.75 -5.15
C ARG A 68 11.41 -2.54 -4.58
N LEU A 69 10.99 -2.61 -3.32
CA LEU A 69 10.39 -1.47 -2.61
C LEU A 69 11.38 -0.32 -2.44
N HIS A 70 12.61 -0.61 -2.04
CA HIS A 70 13.68 0.40 -1.96
C HIS A 70 13.85 1.16 -3.26
N ARG A 71 13.90 0.45 -4.39
CA ARG A 71 14.01 1.06 -5.72
C ARG A 71 12.78 1.90 -6.08
N ALA A 72 11.59 1.39 -5.76
CA ALA A 72 10.32 2.07 -6.10
C ALA A 72 10.09 3.34 -5.28
N LEU A 73 10.65 3.40 -4.07
CA LEU A 73 10.46 4.53 -3.14
C LEU A 73 11.45 5.68 -3.32
N ILE A 74 12.37 5.61 -4.29
CA ILE A 74 13.32 6.71 -4.55
C ILE A 74 12.54 7.99 -4.86
N ASN A 75 12.80 9.04 -4.07
CA ASN A 75 12.15 10.36 -4.18
C ASN A 75 10.61 10.33 -4.01
N VAL A 76 10.07 9.35 -3.30
CA VAL A 76 8.63 9.30 -2.96
C VAL A 76 8.38 10.11 -1.69
N ASP A 77 7.37 10.97 -1.73
CA ASP A 77 6.94 11.78 -0.58
C ASP A 77 5.91 11.03 0.28
N TYR A 78 4.94 10.39 -0.37
CA TYR A 78 3.79 9.77 0.31
C TYR A 78 3.53 8.36 -0.23
N VAL A 79 3.21 7.46 0.69
CA VAL A 79 2.83 6.08 0.35
C VAL A 79 1.44 5.76 0.90
N ILE A 80 0.60 5.19 0.04
CA ILE A 80 -0.66 4.55 0.42
C ILE A 80 -0.47 3.04 0.26
N HIS A 81 -0.50 2.32 1.38
CA HIS A 81 -0.27 0.89 1.41
C HIS A 81 -1.61 0.13 1.40
N ALA A 82 -2.00 -0.35 0.22
CA ALA A 82 -3.24 -1.10 0.02
C ALA A 82 -3.00 -2.58 -0.41
N ALA A 83 -1.74 -2.99 -0.58
CA ALA A 83 -1.42 -4.38 -0.92
C ALA A 83 -1.66 -5.30 0.29
N ALA A 84 -2.50 -6.30 0.12
CA ALA A 84 -2.78 -7.31 1.14
C ALA A 84 -3.36 -8.59 0.53
N THR A 85 -3.19 -9.72 1.23
CA THR A 85 -4.04 -10.90 1.08
C THR A 85 -5.24 -10.70 2.01
N LYS A 86 -6.46 -10.64 1.47
CA LYS A 86 -7.64 -10.19 2.22
C LYS A 86 -8.83 -11.17 2.24
N ILE A 87 -8.82 -12.15 1.37
CA ILE A 87 -9.90 -13.14 1.28
C ILE A 87 -9.70 -14.18 2.38
N VAL A 88 -10.60 -14.19 3.38
CA VAL A 88 -10.44 -14.99 4.60
C VAL A 88 -10.24 -16.48 4.32
N PRO A 89 -11.09 -17.19 3.54
CA PRO A 89 -10.86 -18.62 3.26
C PRO A 89 -9.52 -18.87 2.54
N THR A 90 -9.12 -17.98 1.64
CA THR A 90 -7.84 -18.10 0.92
C THR A 90 -6.66 -17.92 1.87
N ALA A 91 -6.77 -16.98 2.82
CA ALA A 91 -5.74 -16.74 3.84
C ALA A 91 -5.58 -17.96 4.78
N GLU A 92 -6.68 -18.54 5.23
CA GLU A 92 -6.66 -19.74 6.08
C GLU A 92 -6.01 -20.94 5.37
N TYR A 93 -6.28 -21.11 4.08
CA TYR A 93 -5.69 -22.19 3.29
C TYR A 93 -4.23 -21.96 2.86
N ASN A 94 -3.81 -20.69 2.79
CA ASN A 94 -2.46 -20.27 2.42
C ASN A 94 -1.82 -19.39 3.51
N PRO A 95 -1.63 -19.90 4.73
CA PRO A 95 -1.26 -19.08 5.87
C PRO A 95 0.10 -18.39 5.72
N PHE A 96 1.10 -19.11 5.20
CA PHE A 96 2.44 -18.51 5.01
C PHE A 96 2.42 -17.39 3.99
N GLU A 97 1.66 -17.53 2.91
CA GLU A 97 1.55 -16.47 1.89
C GLU A 97 0.81 -15.24 2.43
N CYS A 98 -0.20 -15.46 3.28
CA CYS A 98 -0.89 -14.37 3.98
C CYS A 98 0.07 -13.62 4.93
N VAL A 99 0.84 -14.33 5.75
CA VAL A 99 1.84 -13.73 6.65
C VAL A 99 2.92 -13.00 5.86
N LYS A 100 3.47 -13.60 4.81
CA LYS A 100 4.49 -12.97 3.97
C LYS A 100 4.00 -11.66 3.36
N THR A 101 2.79 -11.62 2.85
CA THR A 101 2.24 -10.41 2.24
C THR A 101 1.89 -9.35 3.28
N ASN A 102 1.11 -9.74 4.31
CA ASN A 102 0.52 -8.78 5.24
C ASN A 102 1.48 -8.34 6.35
N VAL A 103 2.40 -9.22 6.78
CA VAL A 103 3.34 -8.94 7.88
C VAL A 103 4.72 -8.62 7.35
N ILE A 104 5.35 -9.56 6.61
CA ILE A 104 6.69 -9.32 6.06
C ILE A 104 6.68 -8.17 5.04
N GLY A 105 5.63 -8.10 4.21
CA GLY A 105 5.44 -6.98 3.29
C GLY A 105 5.33 -5.62 4.00
N ALA A 106 4.66 -5.56 5.16
CA ALA A 106 4.61 -4.37 5.99
C ALA A 106 6.00 -4.01 6.54
N MET A 107 6.75 -4.98 7.06
CA MET A 107 8.12 -4.77 7.55
C MET A 107 9.03 -4.22 6.45
N ASN A 108 9.00 -4.83 5.27
CA ASN A 108 9.79 -4.38 4.12
C ASN A 108 9.47 -2.95 3.70
N LEU A 109 8.17 -2.61 3.69
CA LEU A 109 7.74 -1.25 3.34
C LEU A 109 8.18 -0.23 4.38
N ILE A 110 8.07 -0.56 5.68
CA ILE A 110 8.52 0.31 6.78
C ILE A 110 10.01 0.62 6.64
N ASP A 111 10.83 -0.41 6.51
CA ASP A 111 12.28 -0.26 6.35
C ASP A 111 12.62 0.59 5.13
N ALA A 112 12.06 0.24 3.98
CA ALA A 112 12.31 0.97 2.74
C ALA A 112 11.84 2.43 2.80
N ALA A 113 10.70 2.70 3.45
CA ALA A 113 10.19 4.05 3.61
C ALA A 113 11.07 4.92 4.51
N ILE A 114 11.59 4.36 5.61
CA ILE A 114 12.53 5.06 6.50
C ILE A 114 13.84 5.35 5.76
N ASP A 115 14.42 4.34 5.10
CA ASP A 115 15.70 4.48 4.39
C ASP A 115 15.60 5.48 3.23
N GLN A 116 14.48 5.52 2.52
CA GLN A 116 14.21 6.44 1.42
C GLN A 116 13.65 7.81 1.88
N LYS A 117 13.52 8.02 3.19
CA LYS A 117 13.04 9.29 3.79
C LYS A 117 11.66 9.69 3.29
N VAL A 118 10.77 8.74 3.11
CA VAL A 118 9.36 8.99 2.81
C VAL A 118 8.76 9.83 3.93
N LYS A 119 7.99 10.86 3.59
CA LYS A 119 7.41 11.77 4.59
C LYS A 119 6.30 11.11 5.40
N LYS A 120 5.36 10.45 4.71
CA LYS A 120 4.22 9.78 5.34
C LYS A 120 3.85 8.49 4.63
N VAL A 121 3.51 7.49 5.43
CA VAL A 121 2.93 6.22 4.98
C VAL A 121 1.57 6.07 5.67
N ILE A 122 0.53 5.82 4.87
CA ILE A 122 -0.80 5.46 5.36
C ILE A 122 -1.07 4.03 4.96
N ALA A 123 -1.20 3.15 5.94
CA ALA A 123 -1.54 1.75 5.72
C ALA A 123 -3.04 1.52 5.87
N LEU A 124 -3.64 0.87 4.89
CA LEU A 124 -5.02 0.46 4.95
C LEU A 124 -5.18 -0.81 5.78
N SER A 125 -6.13 -0.82 6.67
CA SER A 125 -6.47 -1.94 7.54
C SER A 125 -7.97 -2.23 7.52
N THR A 126 -8.44 -3.03 8.43
CA THR A 126 -9.80 -3.57 8.45
C THR A 126 -10.35 -3.60 9.88
N ASP A 127 -11.67 -3.56 10.00
CA ASP A 127 -12.37 -3.85 11.25
C ASP A 127 -12.05 -5.24 11.81
N LYS A 128 -11.74 -6.22 10.93
CA LYS A 128 -11.36 -7.58 11.32
C LYS A 128 -10.02 -7.66 12.08
N ALA A 129 -9.24 -6.59 12.10
CA ALA A 129 -8.06 -6.46 12.94
C ALA A 129 -8.41 -6.12 14.41
N SER A 130 -9.66 -5.79 14.69
CA SER A 130 -10.15 -5.56 16.05
C SER A 130 -10.70 -6.88 16.61
N SER A 131 -10.02 -7.44 17.61
CA SER A 131 -10.35 -8.77 18.18
C SER A 131 -10.42 -9.88 17.12
N PRO A 132 -9.31 -10.17 16.43
CA PRO A 132 -9.30 -11.04 15.25
C PRO A 132 -9.67 -12.49 15.61
N ILE A 133 -10.55 -13.08 14.81
CA ILE A 133 -10.97 -14.48 14.91
C ILE A 133 -10.46 -15.34 13.75
N ASN A 134 -9.72 -14.77 12.83
CA ASN A 134 -9.15 -15.44 11.66
C ASN A 134 -7.74 -14.92 11.37
N LEU A 135 -7.00 -15.66 10.53
CA LEU A 135 -5.63 -15.32 10.18
C LEU A 135 -5.51 -13.97 9.48
N TYR A 136 -6.43 -13.65 8.58
CA TYR A 136 -6.43 -12.34 7.92
C TYR A 136 -6.46 -11.21 8.95
N GLY A 137 -7.43 -11.23 9.85
CA GLY A 137 -7.54 -10.23 10.92
C GLY A 137 -6.30 -10.19 11.83
N ALA A 138 -5.76 -11.35 12.21
CA ALA A 138 -4.56 -11.44 13.04
C ALA A 138 -3.33 -10.84 12.33
N THR A 139 -3.12 -11.13 11.04
CA THR A 139 -2.02 -10.54 10.26
C THR A 139 -2.18 -9.04 10.07
N LYS A 140 -3.41 -8.54 9.91
CA LYS A 140 -3.68 -7.11 9.81
C LYS A 140 -3.46 -6.39 11.14
N LEU A 141 -3.82 -7.02 12.28
CA LEU A 141 -3.50 -6.48 13.59
C LEU A 141 -1.98 -6.40 13.80
N ALA A 142 -1.23 -7.44 13.44
CA ALA A 142 0.23 -7.43 13.51
C ALA A 142 0.81 -6.29 12.63
N SER A 143 0.34 -6.16 11.40
CA SER A 143 0.72 -5.08 10.48
C SER A 143 0.42 -3.70 11.07
N ASP A 144 -0.77 -3.48 11.63
CA ASP A 144 -1.16 -2.21 12.27
C ASP A 144 -0.18 -1.82 13.39
N LYS A 145 0.18 -2.80 14.25
CA LYS A 145 1.13 -2.58 15.32
C LYS A 145 2.53 -2.25 14.80
N LEU A 146 2.99 -2.94 13.75
CA LEU A 146 4.28 -2.65 13.11
C LEU A 146 4.33 -1.21 12.58
N PHE A 147 3.32 -0.76 11.85
CA PHE A 147 3.27 0.61 11.34
C PHE A 147 3.22 1.65 12.46
N THR A 148 2.35 1.49 13.43
CA THR A 148 2.21 2.48 14.50
C THR A 148 3.41 2.55 15.42
N SER A 149 4.02 1.40 15.76
CA SER A 149 5.24 1.33 16.58
C SER A 149 6.46 1.92 15.88
N SER A 150 6.50 1.89 14.55
CA SER A 150 7.63 2.42 13.77
C SER A 150 7.81 3.93 13.91
N ASN A 151 6.79 4.66 14.35
CA ASN A 151 6.93 6.08 14.66
C ASN A 151 7.94 6.34 15.78
N ALA A 152 8.14 5.38 16.70
CA ALA A 152 9.06 5.54 17.81
C ALA A 152 10.53 5.50 17.36
N TYR A 153 10.88 4.66 16.38
CA TYR A 153 12.25 4.51 15.91
C TYR A 153 12.57 5.17 14.56
N ALA A 154 11.56 5.72 13.89
CA ALA A 154 11.79 6.49 12.67
C ALA A 154 12.46 7.86 12.92
N GLY A 155 12.55 8.28 14.19
CA GLY A 155 13.13 9.55 14.58
C GLY A 155 12.14 10.72 14.55
N GLU A 156 12.49 11.81 15.23
CA GLU A 156 11.62 12.99 15.40
C GLU A 156 11.21 13.62 14.06
N HIS A 157 12.15 13.70 13.12
CA HIS A 157 11.93 14.24 11.78
C HIS A 157 11.83 13.16 10.69
N GLY A 158 11.65 11.91 11.10
CA GLY A 158 11.58 10.76 10.20
C GLY A 158 10.21 10.55 9.56
N THR A 159 10.07 9.42 8.88
CA THR A 159 8.81 8.97 8.28
C THR A 159 7.70 8.86 9.32
N LYS A 160 6.52 9.38 9.02
CA LYS A 160 5.33 9.26 9.86
C LYS A 160 4.42 8.16 9.32
N PHE A 161 4.05 7.23 10.20
CA PHE A 161 3.20 6.09 9.87
C PHE A 161 1.83 6.25 10.51
N SER A 162 0.78 6.00 9.74
CA SER A 162 -0.61 5.99 10.19
C SER A 162 -1.35 4.79 9.62
N VAL A 163 -2.33 4.31 10.37
CA VAL A 163 -3.19 3.20 9.96
C VAL A 163 -4.64 3.68 9.91
N VAL A 164 -5.34 3.31 8.85
CA VAL A 164 -6.78 3.55 8.70
C VAL A 164 -7.51 2.22 8.65
N ARG A 165 -8.39 1.98 9.62
CA ARG A 165 -9.30 0.82 9.65
C ARG A 165 -10.64 1.21 9.08
N TYR A 166 -11.21 0.35 8.25
CA TYR A 166 -12.56 0.49 7.72
C TYR A 166 -13.24 -0.87 7.65
N GLY A 167 -14.55 -0.88 7.59
CA GLY A 167 -15.36 -2.09 7.43
C GLY A 167 -15.46 -2.53 5.97
N ASN A 168 -16.56 -3.17 5.63
CA ASN A 168 -16.81 -3.62 4.27
C ASN A 168 -17.02 -2.42 3.33
N VAL A 169 -16.37 -2.48 2.17
CA VAL A 169 -16.46 -1.42 1.18
C VAL A 169 -17.49 -1.81 0.12
N ALA A 170 -18.46 -0.95 -0.11
CA ALA A 170 -19.46 -1.16 -1.16
C ALA A 170 -18.77 -1.29 -2.53
N ASN A 171 -19.23 -2.22 -3.34
CA ASN A 171 -18.68 -2.52 -4.68
C ASN A 171 -17.21 -3.01 -4.69
N SER A 172 -16.66 -3.39 -3.54
CA SER A 172 -15.37 -4.09 -3.49
C SER A 172 -15.55 -5.52 -4.02
N ARG A 173 -14.54 -6.02 -4.72
CA ARG A 173 -14.47 -7.44 -5.11
C ARG A 173 -13.93 -8.22 -3.90
N ASP A 174 -14.82 -8.61 -3.03
CA ASP A 174 -14.54 -9.44 -1.85
C ASP A 174 -15.20 -10.78 -1.98
#